data_5db51b3225ff765ffd0c75ee4bb3e943
#
_entry.id   5db51b3225ff765ffd0c75ee4bb3e943
#
_cell.length_a   1.000
_cell.length_b   1.000
_cell.length_c   1.000
_cell.angle_alpha   90.00
_cell.angle_beta   90.00
_cell.angle_gamma   90.00
#
_symmetry.space_group_name_H-M   'P 1'
#
loop_
_entity.id
_entity.type
_entity.pdbx_description
1 polymer ?
#
loop_
_entity_poly.entity_id
_entity_poly.type
_entity_poly.pdbx_seq_one_letter_code
_entity_poly.pdbx_strand_id
1 'polypeptide(L)'
;SRAAPPPGRMERHGGGMSPLVVIDYAHTPDALEKVLVAMRPAVADGRELVCVFGCGGDRDPGKRPVMGRVAARLADRVVVTTDNPRFEDPAAIAGAVAKGIVETGQRRWLLELDRAAAIAAAVHAAKPGDVVVVAGKGHETYQEVAGERRPFSDARVVDEALAGRSPA
;
A
#
# COMPACT_ATOMS: atom_id res chain seq x y z
N SER A 1 6.03 -28.08 -4.96
CA SER A 1 5.29 -26.86 -5.36
C SER A 1 4.97 -26.05 -4.10
N ARG A 2 5.36 -24.80 -4.08
CA ARG A 2 4.93 -23.91 -2.98
C ARG A 2 3.44 -23.67 -3.12
N ALA A 3 2.67 -23.95 -2.06
CA ALA A 3 1.27 -23.57 -2.00
C ALA A 3 1.13 -22.05 -2.18
N ALA A 4 0.06 -21.61 -2.86
CA ALA A 4 -0.23 -20.19 -2.96
C ALA A 4 -0.41 -19.60 -1.56
N PRO A 5 0.07 -18.39 -1.29
CA PRO A 5 -0.15 -17.76 0.00
C PRO A 5 -1.65 -17.56 0.24
N PRO A 6 -2.08 -17.56 1.52
CA PRO A 6 -3.48 -17.29 1.81
C PRO A 6 -3.90 -15.91 1.32
N PRO A 7 -5.19 -15.70 0.99
CA PRO A 7 -5.69 -14.41 0.53
C PRO A 7 -5.29 -13.26 1.47
N GLY A 8 -4.85 -12.14 0.89
CA GLY A 8 -4.45 -10.95 1.62
C GLY A 8 -3.10 -11.04 2.35
N ARG A 9 -2.34 -12.12 2.14
CA ARG A 9 -0.99 -12.27 2.66
C ARG A 9 -0.03 -12.58 1.52
N MET A 10 0.85 -11.63 1.18
CA MET A 10 1.76 -11.74 0.03
C MET A 10 1.03 -12.21 -1.24
N GLU A 11 -0.22 -11.80 -1.39
CA GLU A 11 -1.07 -12.18 -2.52
C GLU A 11 -0.63 -11.43 -3.77
N ARG A 12 -0.32 -12.16 -4.83
CA ARG A 12 0.25 -11.60 -6.05
C ARG A 12 -0.79 -11.40 -7.14
N HIS A 13 -0.75 -10.24 -7.78
CA HIS A 13 -1.54 -9.87 -8.93
C HIS A 13 -0.63 -9.30 -10.01
N GLY A 14 -0.93 -9.53 -11.28
CA GLY A 14 -0.13 -9.00 -12.38
C GLY A 14 1.19 -9.74 -12.57
N GLY A 15 2.22 -9.00 -12.95
CA GLY A 15 3.52 -9.53 -13.33
C GLY A 15 3.65 -9.73 -14.85
N GLY A 16 4.83 -10.14 -15.32
CA GLY A 16 5.10 -10.28 -16.74
C GLY A 16 5.08 -8.94 -17.47
N MET A 17 4.08 -8.72 -18.33
CA MET A 17 3.91 -7.49 -19.13
C MET A 17 3.24 -6.36 -18.34
N SER A 18 2.92 -6.58 -17.08
CA SER A 18 2.39 -5.59 -16.17
C SER A 18 3.21 -5.55 -14.88
N PRO A 19 3.10 -4.50 -14.04
CA PRO A 19 3.78 -4.51 -12.75
C PRO A 19 3.26 -5.64 -11.89
N LEU A 20 4.09 -6.12 -10.98
CA LEU A 20 3.67 -7.05 -9.93
C LEU A 20 3.04 -6.24 -8.81
N VAL A 21 1.83 -6.58 -8.41
CA VAL A 21 1.16 -5.98 -7.26
C VAL A 21 1.04 -7.05 -6.18
N VAL A 22 1.45 -6.71 -4.97
CA VAL A 22 1.41 -7.61 -3.81
C VAL A 22 0.50 -7.00 -2.76
N ILE A 23 -0.53 -7.75 -2.37
CA ILE A 23 -1.45 -7.35 -1.30
C ILE A 23 -1.06 -8.09 -0.03
N ASP A 24 -0.94 -7.34 1.08
CA ASP A 24 -0.57 -7.90 2.36
C ASP A 24 -1.32 -7.22 3.52
N TYR A 25 -1.53 -7.98 4.58
CA TYR A 25 -2.20 -7.52 5.80
C TYR A 25 -1.30 -6.68 6.71
N ALA A 26 -0.04 -6.46 6.36
CA ALA A 26 0.92 -5.73 7.18
C ALA A 26 0.37 -4.37 7.62
N HIS A 27 0.13 -4.21 8.93
CA HIS A 27 -0.43 -3.01 9.54
C HIS A 27 0.35 -2.55 10.79
N THR A 28 1.54 -3.09 10.97
CA THR A 28 2.49 -2.68 12.00
C THR A 28 3.83 -2.29 11.35
N PRO A 29 4.67 -1.48 12.02
CA PRO A 29 5.99 -1.14 11.48
C PRO A 29 6.85 -2.36 11.15
N ASP A 30 6.89 -3.35 12.03
CA ASP A 30 7.66 -4.57 11.83
C ASP A 30 7.16 -5.40 10.64
N ALA A 31 5.84 -5.59 10.54
CA ALA A 31 5.24 -6.32 9.43
C ALA A 31 5.46 -5.61 8.09
N LEU A 32 5.32 -4.28 8.06
CA LEU A 32 5.56 -3.49 6.86
C LEU A 32 7.03 -3.60 6.41
N GLU A 33 7.97 -3.51 7.34
CA GLU A 33 9.39 -3.70 7.05
C GLU A 33 9.65 -5.06 6.42
N LYS A 34 9.10 -6.12 7.01
CA LYS A 34 9.28 -7.51 6.52
C LYS A 34 8.76 -7.69 5.09
N VAL A 35 7.59 -7.15 4.78
CA VAL A 35 7.02 -7.24 3.43
C VAL A 35 7.88 -6.48 2.42
N LEU A 36 8.28 -5.26 2.73
CA LEU A 36 9.09 -4.45 1.82
C LEU A 36 10.47 -5.07 1.58
N VAL A 37 11.12 -5.56 2.62
CA VAL A 37 12.39 -6.28 2.50
C VAL A 37 12.22 -7.55 1.66
N ALA A 38 11.17 -8.33 1.89
CA ALA A 38 10.89 -9.56 1.15
C ALA A 38 10.61 -9.30 -0.32
N MET A 39 10.03 -8.16 -0.68
CA MET A 39 9.66 -7.85 -2.06
C MET A 39 10.75 -7.12 -2.85
N ARG A 40 11.75 -6.56 -2.19
CA ARG A 40 12.85 -5.88 -2.89
C ARG A 40 13.54 -6.75 -3.95
N PRO A 41 13.86 -8.03 -3.70
CA PRO A 41 14.49 -8.88 -4.73
C PRO A 41 13.62 -9.14 -5.96
N ALA A 42 12.29 -8.97 -5.88
CA ALA A 42 11.37 -9.13 -7.00
C ALA A 42 11.37 -7.92 -7.94
N VAL A 43 11.94 -6.79 -7.54
CA VAL A 43 12.06 -5.60 -8.36
C VAL A 43 13.15 -5.81 -9.40
N ALA A 44 12.82 -5.63 -10.68
CA ALA A 44 13.79 -5.77 -11.76
C ALA A 44 14.83 -4.64 -11.74
N ASP A 45 15.98 -4.86 -12.36
CA ASP A 45 17.04 -3.86 -12.43
C ASP A 45 16.53 -2.56 -13.05
N GLY A 46 16.80 -1.43 -12.39
CA GLY A 46 16.37 -0.11 -12.83
C GLY A 46 14.88 0.16 -12.62
N ARG A 47 14.16 -0.72 -11.93
CA ARG A 47 12.74 -0.57 -11.60
C ARG A 47 12.54 -0.18 -10.15
N GLU A 48 11.30 0.00 -9.74
CA GLU A 48 10.95 0.62 -8.46
C GLU A 48 10.10 -0.29 -7.59
N LEU A 49 10.29 -0.14 -6.29
CA LEU A 49 9.40 -0.66 -5.26
C LEU A 49 8.52 0.49 -4.76
N VAL A 50 7.21 0.33 -4.92
CA VAL A 50 6.19 1.31 -4.51
C VAL A 50 5.41 0.75 -3.32
N CYS A 51 5.20 1.54 -2.28
CA CYS A 51 4.40 1.16 -1.12
C CYS A 51 3.16 2.04 -1.03
N VAL A 52 1.99 1.41 -1.02
CA VAL A 52 0.69 2.06 -0.83
C VAL A 52 0.11 1.57 0.49
N PHE A 53 -0.10 2.46 1.44
CA PHE A 53 -0.62 2.07 2.76
C PHE A 53 -1.24 3.24 3.50
N GLY A 54 -2.00 2.90 4.53
CA GLY A 54 -2.52 3.85 5.52
C GLY A 54 -2.53 3.20 6.90
N CYS A 55 -2.89 3.97 7.91
CA CYS A 55 -3.05 3.48 9.28
C CYS A 55 -4.51 3.55 9.72
N GLY A 56 -4.90 2.65 10.62
CA GLY A 56 -6.24 2.65 11.21
C GLY A 56 -6.43 3.77 12.21
N GLY A 57 -7.67 4.27 12.29
CA GLY A 57 -8.13 5.15 13.35
C GLY A 57 -8.48 4.38 14.62
N ASP A 58 -8.61 5.08 15.74
CA ASP A 58 -8.94 4.53 17.07
C ASP A 58 -8.01 3.37 17.47
N ARG A 59 -6.76 3.47 17.09
CA ARG A 59 -5.64 2.54 17.36
C ARG A 59 -4.41 3.37 17.75
N ASP A 60 -3.32 2.68 18.08
CA ASP A 60 -2.07 3.32 18.50
C ASP A 60 -1.59 4.39 17.48
N PRO A 61 -1.69 5.69 17.82
CA PRO A 61 -1.24 6.75 16.92
C PRO A 61 0.29 6.82 16.82
N GLY A 62 1.01 6.30 17.80
CA GLY A 62 2.48 6.33 17.84
C GLY A 62 3.13 5.57 16.69
N LYS A 63 2.45 4.55 16.15
CA LYS A 63 2.99 3.76 15.03
C LYS A 63 2.95 4.52 13.69
N ARG A 64 2.13 5.55 13.56
CA ARG A 64 1.90 6.24 12.28
C ARG A 64 3.17 6.84 11.69
N PRO A 65 3.92 7.71 12.40
CA PRO A 65 5.17 8.24 11.86
C PRO A 65 6.24 7.15 11.70
N VAL A 66 6.25 6.13 12.56
CA VAL A 66 7.20 5.01 12.44
C VAL A 66 6.97 4.24 11.15
N MET A 67 5.72 3.94 10.81
CA MET A 67 5.38 3.29 9.54
C MET A 67 5.74 4.17 8.34
N GLY A 68 5.53 5.47 8.43
CA GLY A 68 5.97 6.43 7.42
C GLY A 68 7.47 6.35 7.16
N ARG A 69 8.27 6.34 8.21
CA ARG A 69 9.73 6.21 8.10
C ARG A 69 10.14 4.87 7.48
N VAL A 70 9.54 3.77 7.90
CA VAL A 70 9.80 2.44 7.35
C VAL A 70 9.55 2.41 5.85
N ALA A 71 8.38 2.85 5.42
CA ALA A 71 8.03 2.90 4.01
C ALA A 71 8.99 3.79 3.21
N ALA A 72 9.30 4.98 3.72
CA ALA A 72 10.17 5.93 3.05
C ALA A 72 11.60 5.42 2.88
N ARG A 73 12.11 4.64 3.84
CA ARG A 73 13.47 4.08 3.77
C ARG A 73 13.59 2.87 2.88
N LEU A 74 12.54 2.06 2.77
CA LEU A 74 12.59 0.77 2.09
C LEU A 74 11.97 0.78 0.70
N ALA A 75 11.05 1.70 0.41
CA ALA A 75 10.44 1.85 -0.90
C ALA A 75 11.06 3.03 -1.65
N ASP A 76 11.02 2.97 -2.98
CA ASP A 76 11.46 4.07 -3.85
C ASP A 76 10.38 5.15 -3.97
N ARG A 77 9.11 4.76 -3.84
CA ARG A 77 7.95 5.66 -3.80
C ARG A 77 6.99 5.24 -2.73
N VAL A 78 6.30 6.21 -2.14
CA VAL A 78 5.28 5.96 -1.13
C VAL A 78 3.99 6.69 -1.48
N VAL A 79 2.87 6.00 -1.38
CA VAL A 79 1.53 6.60 -1.46
C VAL A 79 0.86 6.38 -0.12
N VAL A 80 0.58 7.47 0.58
CA VAL A 80 -0.15 7.44 1.85
C VAL A 80 -1.63 7.57 1.54
N THR A 81 -2.43 6.65 2.05
CA THR A 81 -3.87 6.63 1.83
C THR A 81 -4.64 6.27 3.10
N THR A 82 -5.93 6.06 2.97
CA THR A 82 -6.82 5.69 4.07
C THR A 82 -6.89 4.17 4.22
N ASP A 83 -6.81 3.68 5.45
CA ASP A 83 -7.15 2.30 5.82
C ASP A 83 -8.59 2.29 6.36
N ASN A 84 -8.77 2.06 7.65
CA ASN A 84 -10.04 2.19 8.37
C ASN A 84 -9.94 3.38 9.32
N PRO A 85 -10.38 4.59 8.92
CA PRO A 85 -10.22 5.78 9.77
C PRO A 85 -11.13 5.75 10.99
N ARG A 86 -12.18 4.94 10.98
CA ARG A 86 -13.17 4.83 12.05
C ARG A 86 -13.74 6.21 12.38
N PHE A 87 -13.62 6.67 13.63
CA PHE A 87 -14.12 7.98 14.05
C PHE A 87 -13.09 9.10 13.98
N GLU A 88 -11.86 8.79 13.55
CA GLU A 88 -10.84 9.83 13.37
C GLU A 88 -10.91 10.45 11.97
N ASP A 89 -10.36 11.66 11.85
CA ASP A 89 -10.23 12.34 10.57
C ASP A 89 -9.16 11.62 9.72
N PRO A 90 -9.52 11.11 8.53
CA PRO A 90 -8.57 10.45 7.64
C PRO A 90 -7.36 11.33 7.29
N ALA A 91 -7.56 12.63 7.10
CA ALA A 91 -6.47 13.57 6.79
C ALA A 91 -5.49 13.71 7.94
N ALA A 92 -5.98 13.70 9.20
CA ALA A 92 -5.12 13.76 10.37
C ALA A 92 -4.27 12.51 10.52
N ILE A 93 -4.85 11.32 10.28
CA ILE A 93 -4.12 10.04 10.30
C ILE A 93 -3.02 10.06 9.23
N ALA A 94 -3.37 10.41 7.99
CA ALA A 94 -2.44 10.45 6.88
C ALA A 94 -1.32 11.48 7.10
N GLY A 95 -1.65 12.63 7.69
CA GLY A 95 -0.68 13.65 8.06
C GLY A 95 0.36 13.17 9.06
N ALA A 96 -0.06 12.36 10.04
CA ALA A 96 0.86 11.76 11.02
C ALA A 96 1.82 10.75 10.37
N VAL A 97 1.34 9.98 9.40
CA VAL A 97 2.20 9.08 8.61
C VAL A 97 3.18 9.90 7.77
N ALA A 98 2.69 10.91 7.07
CA ALA A 98 3.49 11.77 6.21
C ALA A 98 4.62 12.48 6.97
N LYS A 99 4.38 12.87 8.20
CA LYS A 99 5.41 13.46 9.07
C LYS A 99 6.64 12.56 9.19
N GLY A 100 6.43 11.26 9.38
CA GLY A 100 7.53 10.29 9.42
C GLY A 100 8.28 10.19 8.09
N ILE A 101 7.58 10.30 6.96
CA ILE A 101 8.21 10.29 5.63
C ILE A 101 9.09 11.52 5.44
N VAL A 102 8.56 12.70 5.75
CA VAL A 102 9.29 13.97 5.61
C VAL A 102 10.59 13.96 6.44
N GLU A 103 10.57 13.40 7.63
CA GLU A 103 11.74 13.29 8.50
C GLU A 103 12.90 12.52 7.83
N THR A 104 12.63 11.60 6.90
CA THR A 104 13.68 10.83 6.21
C THR A 104 14.32 11.56 5.04
N GLY A 105 13.74 12.66 4.58
CA GLY A 105 14.17 13.36 3.37
C GLY A 105 13.64 12.76 2.07
N GLN A 106 12.85 11.69 2.12
CA GLN A 106 12.23 11.10 0.94
C GLN A 106 11.26 12.11 0.30
N ARG A 107 11.45 12.38 -1.00
CA ARG A 107 10.62 13.35 -1.75
C ARG A 107 9.60 12.69 -2.67
N ARG A 108 9.77 11.41 -2.97
CA ARG A 108 8.92 10.69 -3.91
C ARG A 108 7.77 10.01 -3.17
N TRP A 109 6.87 10.83 -2.68
CA TRP A 109 5.66 10.37 -2.00
C TRP A 109 4.50 11.31 -2.31
N LEU A 110 3.31 10.78 -2.19
CA LEU A 110 2.08 11.55 -2.29
C LEU A 110 1.04 11.05 -1.29
N LEU A 111 0.05 11.87 -1.05
CA LEU A 111 -1.06 11.58 -0.17
C LEU A 111 -2.34 11.63 -0.98
N GLU A 112 -3.09 10.51 -1.01
CA GLU A 112 -4.38 10.38 -1.65
C GLU A 112 -5.32 9.64 -0.70
N LEU A 113 -6.30 10.36 -0.15
CA LEU A 113 -7.20 9.80 0.86
C LEU A 113 -8.16 8.75 0.31
N ASP A 114 -8.56 8.86 -0.96
CA ASP A 114 -9.35 7.85 -1.63
C ASP A 114 -8.48 6.64 -1.94
N ARG A 115 -8.70 5.54 -1.22
CA ARG A 115 -7.85 4.34 -1.34
C ARG A 115 -7.94 3.72 -2.73
N ALA A 116 -9.13 3.66 -3.33
CA ALA A 116 -9.27 3.15 -4.69
C ALA A 116 -8.48 4.00 -5.69
N ALA A 117 -8.56 5.31 -5.59
CA ALA A 117 -7.81 6.24 -6.42
C ALA A 117 -6.30 6.12 -6.20
N ALA A 118 -5.87 5.96 -4.95
CA ALA A 118 -4.46 5.78 -4.59
C ALA A 118 -3.88 4.51 -5.21
N ILE A 119 -4.57 3.39 -5.08
CA ILE A 119 -4.17 2.10 -5.66
C ILE A 119 -4.13 2.20 -7.19
N ALA A 120 -5.19 2.72 -7.81
CA ALA A 120 -5.28 2.85 -9.26
C ALA A 120 -4.14 3.74 -9.81
N ALA A 121 -3.86 4.87 -9.18
CA ALA A 121 -2.78 5.76 -9.59
C ALA A 121 -1.41 5.06 -9.50
N ALA A 122 -1.15 4.34 -8.41
CA ALA A 122 0.11 3.61 -8.23
C ALA A 122 0.28 2.52 -9.29
N VAL A 123 -0.75 1.74 -9.56
CA VAL A 123 -0.72 0.66 -10.55
C VAL A 123 -0.58 1.22 -11.98
N HIS A 124 -1.29 2.29 -12.31
CA HIS A 124 -1.22 2.90 -13.63
C HIS A 124 0.13 3.55 -13.91
N ALA A 125 0.78 4.14 -12.90
CA ALA A 125 2.10 4.75 -13.04
C ALA A 125 3.23 3.70 -13.08
N ALA A 126 3.02 2.53 -12.51
CA ALA A 126 4.03 1.48 -12.46
C ALA A 126 4.24 0.84 -13.83
N LYS A 127 5.45 0.34 -14.05
CA LYS A 127 5.88 -0.30 -15.31
C LYS A 127 6.16 -1.79 -15.07
N PRO A 128 6.18 -2.60 -16.15
CA PRO A 128 6.66 -3.98 -16.02
C PRO A 128 8.04 -4.02 -15.33
N GLY A 129 8.20 -4.91 -14.37
CA GLY A 129 9.40 -5.00 -13.53
C GLY A 129 9.32 -4.20 -12.24
N ASP A 130 8.42 -3.24 -12.11
CA ASP A 130 8.12 -2.58 -10.85
C ASP A 130 7.30 -3.52 -9.95
N VAL A 131 7.42 -3.30 -8.65
CA VAL A 131 6.60 -3.99 -7.64
C VAL A 131 5.83 -2.93 -6.84
N VAL A 132 4.52 -3.10 -6.74
CA VAL A 132 3.64 -2.27 -5.92
C VAL A 132 3.15 -3.11 -4.75
N VAL A 133 3.47 -2.71 -3.53
CA VAL A 133 2.96 -3.34 -2.31
C VAL A 133 1.79 -2.51 -1.80
N VAL A 134 0.62 -3.14 -1.67
CA VAL A 134 -0.58 -2.55 -1.07
C VAL A 134 -0.76 -3.20 0.30
N ALA A 135 -0.52 -2.43 1.34
CA ALA A 135 -0.45 -2.96 2.70
C ALA A 135 -1.56 -2.43 3.60
N GLY A 136 -1.91 -3.23 4.59
CA GLY A 136 -2.77 -2.89 5.72
C GLY A 136 -4.06 -3.68 5.81
N LYS A 137 -4.81 -3.79 4.72
CA LYS A 137 -6.14 -4.41 4.71
C LYS A 137 -6.13 -5.91 4.37
N GLY A 138 -5.13 -6.35 3.60
CA GLY A 138 -5.10 -7.74 3.15
C GLY A 138 -6.39 -8.14 2.45
N HIS A 139 -7.08 -9.14 2.97
CA HIS A 139 -8.34 -9.67 2.43
C HIS A 139 -9.60 -9.03 3.02
N GLU A 140 -9.50 -7.98 3.81
CA GLU A 140 -10.68 -7.26 4.30
C GLU A 140 -11.57 -6.81 3.14
N THR A 141 -12.88 -6.92 3.33
CA THR A 141 -13.89 -6.63 2.29
C THR A 141 -14.64 -5.34 2.53
N TYR A 142 -14.16 -4.50 3.44
CA TYR A 142 -14.81 -3.25 3.82
C TYR A 142 -13.80 -2.19 4.26
N GLN A 143 -14.25 -0.94 4.21
CA GLN A 143 -13.62 0.19 4.89
C GLN A 143 -14.56 0.67 6.00
N GLU A 144 -14.03 0.87 7.19
CA GLU A 144 -14.79 1.34 8.35
C GLU A 144 -14.60 2.85 8.52
N VAL A 145 -15.65 3.60 8.23
CA VAL A 145 -15.64 5.07 8.22
C VAL A 145 -16.82 5.58 9.05
N ALA A 146 -16.54 6.34 10.10
CA ALA A 146 -17.55 6.96 10.96
C ALA A 146 -18.63 5.97 11.47
N GLY A 147 -18.20 4.78 11.86
CA GLY A 147 -19.09 3.73 12.37
C GLY A 147 -19.78 2.90 11.30
N GLU A 148 -19.56 3.18 10.03
CA GLU A 148 -20.13 2.42 8.92
C GLU A 148 -19.08 1.56 8.24
N ARG A 149 -19.44 0.32 7.91
CA ARG A 149 -18.64 -0.55 7.05
C ARG A 149 -19.11 -0.39 5.61
N ARG A 150 -18.24 0.15 4.77
CA ARG A 150 -18.48 0.33 3.34
C ARG A 150 -17.79 -0.78 2.56
N PRO A 151 -18.46 -1.43 1.60
CA PRO A 151 -17.80 -2.45 0.79
C PRO A 151 -16.54 -1.92 0.13
N PHE A 152 -15.44 -2.65 0.28
CA PHE A 152 -14.14 -2.31 -0.31
C PHE A 152 -13.25 -3.55 -0.34
N SER A 153 -12.53 -3.74 -1.44
CA SER A 153 -11.55 -4.82 -1.57
C SER A 153 -10.32 -4.32 -2.32
N ASP A 154 -9.15 -4.44 -1.69
CA ASP A 154 -7.89 -4.11 -2.35
C ASP A 154 -7.68 -4.97 -3.60
N ALA A 155 -7.96 -6.27 -3.52
CA ALA A 155 -7.80 -7.18 -4.65
C ALA A 155 -8.67 -6.78 -5.85
N ARG A 156 -9.92 -6.40 -5.61
CA ARG A 156 -10.82 -5.96 -6.66
C ARG A 156 -10.31 -4.69 -7.33
N VAL A 157 -9.90 -3.70 -6.54
CA VAL A 157 -9.39 -2.43 -7.07
C VAL A 157 -8.10 -2.66 -7.86
N VAL A 158 -7.21 -3.51 -7.36
CA VAL A 158 -5.97 -3.87 -8.06
C VAL A 158 -6.28 -4.55 -9.40
N ASP A 159 -7.18 -5.52 -9.43
CA ASP A 159 -7.54 -6.23 -10.66
C ASP A 159 -8.18 -5.29 -11.68
N GLU A 160 -9.06 -4.40 -11.26
CA GLU A 160 -9.66 -3.38 -12.13
C GLU A 160 -8.59 -2.42 -12.68
N ALA A 161 -7.64 -1.99 -11.85
CA ALA A 161 -6.55 -1.10 -12.27
C ALA A 161 -5.61 -1.79 -13.27
N LEU A 162 -5.27 -3.06 -13.05
CA LEU A 162 -4.45 -3.84 -13.98
C LEU A 162 -5.15 -4.04 -15.32
N ALA A 163 -6.46 -4.32 -15.31
CA ALA A 163 -7.26 -4.49 -16.53
C ALA A 163 -7.40 -3.18 -17.31
N GLY A 164 -7.44 -2.03 -16.64
CA GLY A 164 -7.56 -0.70 -17.24
C GLY A 164 -6.25 -0.09 -17.75
N ARG A 165 -5.12 -0.81 -17.63
CA ARG A 165 -3.83 -0.29 -18.12
C ARG A 165 -3.77 -0.32 -19.63
N SER A 166 -3.22 0.75 -20.20
CA SER A 166 -2.86 0.73 -21.63
C SER A 166 -1.70 -0.22 -21.85
N PRO A 167 -1.65 -0.95 -22.98
CA PRO A 167 -0.48 -1.75 -23.34
C PRO A 167 0.77 -0.86 -23.38
N ALA A 168 1.86 -1.39 -22.84
CA ALA A 168 3.14 -0.68 -22.92
C ALA A 168 3.67 -0.65 -24.35
#